data_3737b2cf4cc2a0dfd3ac372e62ee7c7a
#
_entry.id   3737b2cf4cc2a0dfd3ac372e62ee7c7a
#
_cell.length_a   1.000
_cell.length_b   1.000
_cell.length_c   1.000
_cell.angle_alpha   90.00
_cell.angle_beta   90.00
_cell.angle_gamma   90.00
#
_symmetry.space_group_name_H-M   'P 1'
#
loop_
_entity.id
_entity.type
_entity.pdbx_description
1 polymer ?
#
loop_
_entity_poly.entity_id
_entity_poly.type
_entity_poly.pdbx_seq_one_letter_code
_entity_poly.pdbx_strand_id
1 'polypeptide(L)'
;MVKRHLLLLWLLLFPLYGDGSGAAQNDTSRIRVSVVLVQLNVAVTDGKGNYVSGLSPEDFSITEDKISEKTATFEEGNEPPRRLIDASPSGNHPSQDTGKGAITIVQKSSAGDQGKTPDLWSAGANVFILFDTSNYMYRGFVFAQDSIADFIRSLEGVSKVALYSYSRDLSRVSGLTSDRSQALRGVRSTVAGDDAALYNSLLLTVKDAARLTGKKAIVVFSNGPDNASLVPPEDVAELAQSTGTIIYMISTQQAEDEPISTAVFERMSKVTGGKAYFSKSWRDEKQAFASIRDDLAHLYTLSYYPQPNPNRGWRTITVKLVGKNLQKYHLRTRDGYRFLQQTASTDNLPLPGPDPVSQ
;
A
#
# COMPACT_ATOMS: atom_id res chain seq x y z
N MET A 1 -25.93 -70.67 -48.63
CA MET A 1 -25.21 -70.12 -49.82
C MET A 1 -24.07 -69.31 -49.23
N VAL A 2 -22.87 -69.84 -49.10
CA VAL A 2 -21.75 -69.95 -49.99
C VAL A 2 -21.19 -68.56 -50.41
N LYS A 3 -20.06 -68.24 -49.86
CA LYS A 3 -18.67 -67.98 -50.43
C LYS A 3 -17.92 -67.07 -49.44
N ARG A 4 -16.87 -67.48 -48.74
CA ARG A 4 -15.50 -67.85 -49.10
C ARG A 4 -14.79 -66.78 -49.96
N HIS A 5 -13.74 -66.17 -49.39
CA HIS A 5 -12.38 -65.99 -49.89
C HIS A 5 -11.62 -65.08 -48.88
N LEU A 6 -10.62 -65.51 -48.20
CA LEU A 6 -9.26 -65.94 -48.49
C LEU A 6 -8.25 -64.75 -48.60
N LEU A 7 -7.36 -64.68 -47.60
CA LEU A 7 -5.94 -64.37 -47.59
C LEU A 7 -5.45 -63.02 -48.20
N LEU A 8 -4.69 -62.27 -47.43
CA LEU A 8 -3.25 -62.16 -47.64
C LEU A 8 -2.53 -61.47 -46.44
N LEU A 9 -1.60 -62.20 -45.93
CA LEU A 9 -0.58 -61.90 -44.97
C LEU A 9 0.48 -60.95 -45.63
N TRP A 10 0.77 -59.80 -45.05
CA TRP A 10 2.00 -59.07 -45.34
C TRP A 10 2.68 -58.64 -44.06
N LEU A 11 3.74 -59.41 -43.73
CA LEU A 11 4.74 -59.14 -42.73
C LEU A 11 5.68 -58.09 -43.31
N LEU A 12 5.79 -56.92 -42.71
CA LEU A 12 6.91 -56.03 -42.96
C LEU A 12 7.59 -55.71 -41.62
N LEU A 13 8.74 -56.33 -41.46
CA LEU A 13 9.76 -55.96 -40.48
C LEU A 13 10.19 -54.49 -40.73
N PHE A 14 10.10 -53.66 -39.69
CA PHE A 14 10.94 -52.45 -39.62
C PHE A 14 11.84 -52.51 -38.40
N PRO A 15 13.11 -52.12 -38.54
CA PRO A 15 14.09 -52.24 -37.47
C PRO A 15 13.90 -51.14 -36.42
N LEU A 16 14.06 -51.58 -35.17
CA LEU A 16 14.29 -50.68 -34.02
C LEU A 16 15.62 -49.97 -34.23
N TYR A 17 15.58 -48.66 -34.40
CA TYR A 17 16.67 -47.79 -33.99
C TYR A 17 16.11 -46.88 -32.90
N GLY A 18 16.40 -47.21 -31.66
CA GLY A 18 16.21 -46.36 -30.53
C GLY A 18 17.39 -45.36 -30.44
N ASP A 19 17.13 -44.10 -30.68
CA ASP A 19 17.96 -43.02 -30.17
C ASP A 19 17.22 -42.37 -29.02
N GLY A 20 17.45 -42.89 -27.84
CA GLY A 20 17.04 -42.31 -26.59
C GLY A 20 17.97 -41.17 -26.19
N SER A 21 17.85 -39.99 -26.80
CA SER A 21 18.35 -38.76 -26.19
C SER A 21 17.39 -38.30 -25.13
N GLY A 22 17.51 -38.86 -23.94
CA GLY A 22 16.89 -38.32 -22.74
C GLY A 22 17.45 -36.92 -22.47
N ALA A 23 16.77 -35.89 -22.94
CA ALA A 23 16.99 -34.53 -22.48
C ALA A 23 16.70 -34.54 -20.97
N ALA A 24 17.74 -34.58 -20.16
CA ALA A 24 17.62 -34.30 -18.73
C ALA A 24 17.03 -32.92 -18.58
N GLN A 25 15.74 -32.84 -18.27
CA GLN A 25 15.11 -31.63 -17.79
C GLN A 25 15.85 -31.26 -16.49
N ASN A 26 16.78 -30.32 -16.59
CA ASN A 26 17.35 -29.66 -15.44
C ASN A 26 16.22 -28.86 -14.77
N ASP A 27 15.51 -29.49 -13.86
CA ASP A 27 14.57 -28.84 -12.95
C ASP A 27 15.40 -28.02 -11.95
N THR A 28 15.81 -26.84 -12.43
CA THR A 28 16.37 -25.82 -11.55
C THR A 28 15.22 -25.30 -10.69
N SER A 29 15.06 -25.87 -9.50
CA SER A 29 14.16 -25.36 -8.48
C SER A 29 14.56 -23.91 -8.16
N ARG A 30 13.86 -22.95 -8.75
CA ARG A 30 14.05 -21.52 -8.50
C ARG A 30 13.42 -21.21 -7.16
N ILE A 31 14.23 -21.01 -6.14
CA ILE A 31 13.78 -20.49 -4.85
C ILE A 31 13.39 -19.02 -5.07
N ARG A 32 12.10 -18.74 -5.07
CA ARG A 32 11.61 -17.37 -5.11
C ARG A 32 11.58 -16.82 -3.68
N VAL A 33 12.48 -15.92 -3.36
CA VAL A 33 12.45 -15.15 -2.10
C VAL A 33 11.69 -13.87 -2.37
N SER A 34 10.50 -13.73 -1.76
CA SER A 34 9.77 -12.47 -1.77
C SER A 34 10.35 -11.56 -0.69
N VAL A 35 11.09 -10.55 -1.10
CA VAL A 35 11.62 -9.53 -0.18
C VAL A 35 10.60 -8.41 -0.07
N VAL A 36 10.05 -8.22 1.13
CA VAL A 36 9.10 -7.14 1.41
C VAL A 36 9.87 -5.88 1.73
N LEU A 37 9.70 -4.84 0.92
CA LEU A 37 10.23 -3.50 1.20
C LEU A 37 9.29 -2.79 2.18
N VAL A 38 9.80 -2.41 3.34
CA VAL A 38 9.07 -1.61 4.33
C VAL A 38 9.30 -0.13 4.04
N GLN A 39 8.22 0.61 3.81
CA GLN A 39 8.25 2.04 3.56
C GLN A 39 7.74 2.81 4.77
N LEU A 40 8.46 3.86 5.16
CA LEU A 40 8.13 4.78 6.25
C LEU A 40 7.95 6.19 5.67
N ASN A 41 6.88 6.85 6.08
CA ASN A 41 6.67 8.26 5.84
C ASN A 41 6.93 8.99 7.17
N VAL A 42 7.90 9.91 7.17
CA VAL A 42 8.40 10.57 8.36
C VAL A 42 8.24 12.08 8.20
N ALA A 43 7.45 12.69 9.06
CA ALA A 43 7.43 14.14 9.20
C ALA A 43 8.44 14.55 10.27
N VAL A 44 9.22 15.59 9.97
CA VAL A 44 10.18 16.20 10.92
C VAL A 44 9.80 17.65 11.12
N THR A 45 9.56 18.05 12.38
CA THR A 45 9.18 19.42 12.71
C THR A 45 10.04 20.01 13.82
N ASP A 46 10.18 21.33 13.80
CA ASP A 46 10.79 22.06 14.92
C ASP A 46 9.82 22.20 16.11
N GLY A 47 10.28 22.80 17.21
CA GLY A 47 9.46 23.05 18.40
C GLY A 47 8.28 24.03 18.17
N LYS A 48 8.22 24.70 17.02
CA LYS A 48 7.10 25.58 16.61
C LYS A 48 6.14 24.87 15.65
N GLY A 49 6.45 23.65 15.25
CA GLY A 49 5.66 22.87 14.29
C GLY A 49 5.98 23.11 12.83
N ASN A 50 7.01 23.91 12.49
CA ASN A 50 7.45 24.09 11.11
C ASN A 50 8.18 22.84 10.62
N TYR A 51 7.98 22.47 9.36
CA TYR A 51 8.69 21.33 8.75
C TYR A 51 10.18 21.66 8.58
N VAL A 52 11.00 20.64 8.83
CA VAL A 52 12.47 20.71 8.65
C VAL A 52 12.81 19.99 7.37
N SER A 53 13.34 20.72 6.39
CA SER A 53 13.80 20.20 5.10
C SER A 53 15.32 20.11 5.04
N GLY A 54 15.83 19.39 4.02
CA GLY A 54 17.26 19.27 3.74
C GLY A 54 18.00 18.28 4.63
N LEU A 55 17.29 17.37 5.30
CA LEU A 55 17.93 16.27 5.99
C LEU A 55 18.39 15.20 4.99
N SER A 56 19.49 14.54 5.32
CA SER A 56 20.07 13.47 4.52
C SER A 56 19.69 12.07 5.08
N PRO A 57 19.84 11.00 4.30
CA PRO A 57 19.57 9.64 4.79
C PRO A 57 20.35 9.27 6.05
N GLU A 58 21.56 9.80 6.17
CA GLU A 58 22.49 9.55 7.29
C GLU A 58 22.01 10.21 8.60
N ASP A 59 21.12 11.20 8.50
CA ASP A 59 20.52 11.85 9.66
C ASP A 59 19.45 10.97 10.34
N PHE A 60 19.05 9.86 9.70
CA PHE A 60 18.04 8.97 10.23
C PHE A 60 18.62 7.61 10.66
N SER A 61 18.19 7.15 11.80
CA SER A 61 18.44 5.79 12.29
C SER A 61 17.11 5.05 12.40
N ILE A 62 17.03 3.88 11.78
CA ILE A 62 15.83 3.04 11.79
C ILE A 62 16.16 1.75 12.54
N THR A 63 15.28 1.35 13.45
CA THR A 63 15.34 0.02 14.08
C THR A 63 13.97 -0.65 14.00
N GLU A 64 13.98 -1.97 13.74
CA GLU A 64 12.81 -2.85 13.80
C GLU A 64 13.03 -3.87 14.90
N ASP A 65 12.18 -3.91 15.93
CA ASP A 65 12.36 -4.75 17.12
C ASP A 65 13.78 -4.64 17.73
N LYS A 66 14.35 -3.44 17.72
CA LYS A 66 15.73 -3.11 18.15
C LYS A 66 16.84 -3.60 17.20
N ILE A 67 16.51 -4.25 16.09
CA ILE A 67 17.47 -4.60 15.03
C ILE A 67 17.67 -3.36 14.16
N SER A 68 18.92 -2.98 13.92
CA SER A 68 19.26 -1.82 13.09
C SER A 68 19.00 -2.12 11.62
N GLU A 69 18.30 -1.22 10.93
CA GLU A 69 17.94 -1.36 9.53
C GLU A 69 18.71 -0.36 8.66
N LYS A 70 19.09 -0.81 7.45
CA LYS A 70 19.75 0.07 6.47
C LYS A 70 18.73 0.68 5.53
N THR A 71 18.73 2.01 5.41
CA THR A 71 17.88 2.70 4.45
C THR A 71 18.26 2.29 3.02
N ALA A 72 17.30 1.77 2.28
CA ALA A 72 17.47 1.33 0.90
C ALA A 72 17.09 2.42 -0.11
N THR A 73 16.05 3.20 0.21
CA THR A 73 15.64 4.36 -0.61
C THR A 73 15.33 5.54 0.30
N PHE A 74 15.52 6.73 -0.25
CA PHE A 74 15.26 8.00 0.41
C PHE A 74 14.58 8.97 -0.56
N GLU A 75 13.54 9.66 -0.08
CA GLU A 75 12.83 10.70 -0.81
C GLU A 75 12.49 11.84 0.16
N GLU A 76 12.68 13.08 -0.27
CA GLU A 76 12.24 14.26 0.45
C GLU A 76 11.09 14.94 -0.31
N GLY A 77 9.97 15.13 0.35
CA GLY A 77 8.82 15.79 -0.23
C GLY A 77 8.31 15.10 -1.50
N ASN A 78 8.31 15.82 -2.60
CA ASN A 78 7.86 15.33 -3.90
C ASN A 78 9.03 15.04 -4.86
N GLU A 79 10.26 14.97 -4.35
CA GLU A 79 11.41 14.60 -5.17
C GLU A 79 11.36 13.11 -5.55
N PRO A 80 11.98 12.73 -6.68
CA PRO A 80 12.10 11.31 -7.03
C PRO A 80 12.90 10.55 -5.97
N PRO A 81 12.49 9.32 -5.63
CA PRO A 81 13.23 8.51 -4.67
C PRO A 81 14.64 8.18 -5.16
N ARG A 82 15.63 8.35 -4.27
CA ARG A 82 17.03 8.00 -4.52
C ARG A 82 17.33 6.61 -3.95
N ARG A 83 17.97 5.74 -4.73
CA ARG A 83 18.50 4.46 -4.24
C ARG A 83 19.79 4.70 -3.47
N LEU A 84 19.91 4.04 -2.30
CA LEU A 84 21.10 4.07 -1.45
C LEU A 84 21.80 2.71 -1.40
N ILE A 85 21.09 1.64 -1.72
CA ILE A 85 21.61 0.27 -1.75
C ILE A 85 21.26 -0.32 -3.11
N ASP A 86 22.27 -0.82 -3.82
CA ASP A 86 22.04 -1.65 -5.00
C ASP A 86 21.46 -2.99 -4.56
N ALA A 87 20.32 -3.37 -5.11
CA ALA A 87 19.68 -4.66 -4.82
C ALA A 87 20.41 -5.86 -5.47
N SER A 88 21.61 -5.66 -5.95
CA SER A 88 22.48 -6.75 -6.40
C SER A 88 23.19 -7.33 -5.19
N PRO A 89 23.14 -8.64 -4.96
CA PRO A 89 24.02 -9.29 -4.00
C PRO A 89 25.45 -9.16 -4.54
N SER A 90 26.18 -8.14 -4.09
CA SER A 90 27.62 -8.01 -4.36
C SER A 90 28.34 -9.05 -3.52
N GLY A 91 28.36 -10.27 -4.01
CA GLY A 91 29.30 -11.29 -3.59
C GLY A 91 30.58 -11.14 -4.36
N ASN A 92 31.52 -10.33 -3.89
CA ASN A 92 32.91 -10.49 -4.23
C ASN A 92 33.41 -11.78 -3.58
N HIS A 93 33.29 -12.90 -4.30
CA HIS A 93 34.10 -14.06 -4.08
C HIS A 93 34.94 -14.32 -5.34
N PRO A 94 36.27 -14.54 -5.20
CA PRO A 94 37.11 -14.88 -6.35
C PRO A 94 36.65 -16.21 -6.92
N SER A 95 36.61 -16.25 -8.24
CA SER A 95 36.23 -17.39 -9.05
C SER A 95 36.96 -18.66 -8.62
N GLN A 96 36.24 -19.65 -8.16
CA GLN A 96 36.54 -21.06 -8.40
C GLN A 96 35.22 -21.84 -8.41
N ASP A 97 34.95 -22.26 -9.57
CA ASP A 97 34.17 -23.35 -10.12
C ASP A 97 33.39 -24.27 -9.18
N THR A 98 32.18 -24.53 -9.62
CA THR A 98 31.22 -25.63 -9.46
C THR A 98 29.93 -25.32 -8.73
N GLY A 99 28.84 -25.34 -9.50
CA GLY A 99 27.52 -25.79 -8.99
C GLY A 99 26.45 -24.75 -8.74
N LYS A 100 25.82 -24.25 -9.77
CA LYS A 100 24.36 -24.10 -9.98
C LYS A 100 23.51 -23.63 -8.79
N GLY A 101 23.17 -22.36 -8.77
CA GLY A 101 22.11 -21.80 -7.96
C GLY A 101 22.00 -20.31 -8.20
N ALA A 102 21.43 -19.87 -9.32
CA ALA A 102 21.18 -18.46 -9.55
C ALA A 102 19.97 -18.02 -8.72
N ILE A 103 20.20 -17.17 -7.72
CA ILE A 103 19.13 -16.50 -6.98
C ILE A 103 18.63 -15.34 -7.85
N THR A 104 17.47 -15.51 -8.47
CA THR A 104 16.81 -14.43 -9.20
C THR A 104 15.82 -13.74 -8.27
N ILE A 105 16.08 -12.49 -7.92
CA ILE A 105 15.13 -11.66 -7.20
C ILE A 105 14.05 -11.22 -8.20
N VAL A 106 12.89 -11.87 -8.15
CA VAL A 106 11.74 -11.48 -8.97
C VAL A 106 10.82 -10.64 -8.10
N GLN A 107 10.73 -9.33 -8.37
CA GLN A 107 9.60 -8.54 -7.94
C GLN A 107 8.35 -9.07 -8.67
N LYS A 108 7.34 -9.51 -7.90
CA LYS A 108 6.09 -10.02 -8.46
C LYS A 108 5.31 -8.87 -9.09
N SER A 109 5.52 -8.63 -10.37
CA SER A 109 4.54 -7.95 -11.21
C SER A 109 3.44 -8.97 -11.51
N SER A 110 2.21 -8.64 -11.22
CA SER A 110 1.05 -9.46 -11.63
C SER A 110 1.10 -9.65 -13.14
N ALA A 111 1.15 -10.89 -13.58
CA ALA A 111 1.15 -11.24 -15.00
C ALA A 111 -0.15 -10.74 -15.63
N GLY A 112 -0.07 -9.75 -16.51
CA GLY A 112 -1.22 -9.21 -17.22
C GLY A 112 -0.99 -7.96 -18.04
N ASP A 113 0.19 -7.33 -18.02
CA ASP A 113 0.45 -6.18 -18.89
C ASP A 113 1.89 -6.24 -19.42
N GLN A 114 2.02 -6.66 -20.69
CA GLN A 114 3.28 -6.64 -21.41
C GLN A 114 3.59 -5.19 -21.78
N GLY A 115 4.54 -4.56 -21.07
CA GLY A 115 5.19 -3.36 -21.59
C GLY A 115 5.43 -2.19 -20.67
N LYS A 116 4.96 -2.20 -19.39
CA LYS A 116 5.34 -1.16 -18.44
C LYS A 116 5.93 -1.79 -17.20
N THR A 117 7.24 -1.62 -16.99
CA THR A 117 7.80 -1.74 -15.65
C THR A 117 6.92 -0.91 -14.70
N PRO A 118 6.44 -1.48 -13.57
CA PRO A 118 5.68 -0.69 -12.61
C PRO A 118 6.53 0.54 -12.27
N ASP A 119 5.90 1.70 -12.34
CA ASP A 119 6.56 2.98 -12.06
C ASP A 119 6.79 3.09 -10.54
N LEU A 120 7.71 2.25 -10.03
CA LEU A 120 8.15 2.18 -8.62
C LEU A 120 8.79 3.50 -8.16
N TRP A 121 8.98 4.42 -9.12
CA TRP A 121 9.74 5.65 -8.97
C TRP A 121 8.88 6.89 -9.28
N SER A 122 7.55 6.75 -9.30
CA SER A 122 6.68 7.91 -9.47
C SER A 122 6.82 8.82 -8.26
N ALA A 123 7.36 10.01 -8.50
CA ALA A 123 7.42 11.07 -7.51
C ALA A 123 6.00 11.48 -7.08
N GLY A 124 5.87 11.90 -5.81
CA GLY A 124 4.62 12.39 -5.25
C GLY A 124 3.70 11.31 -4.66
N ALA A 125 2.68 11.77 -3.97
CA ALA A 125 1.75 10.91 -3.25
C ALA A 125 0.54 10.50 -4.08
N ASN A 126 -0.02 9.31 -3.81
CA ASN A 126 -1.36 8.91 -4.23
C ASN A 126 -2.33 9.23 -3.09
N VAL A 127 -3.29 10.10 -3.34
CA VAL A 127 -4.23 10.60 -2.32
C VAL A 127 -5.63 10.05 -2.59
N PHE A 128 -6.19 9.36 -1.61
CA PHE A 128 -7.58 8.94 -1.59
C PHE A 128 -8.35 9.88 -0.69
N ILE A 129 -9.42 10.48 -1.20
CA ILE A 129 -10.34 11.28 -0.42
C ILE A 129 -11.55 10.40 -0.13
N LEU A 130 -11.85 10.19 1.15
CA LEU A 130 -13.02 9.45 1.60
C LEU A 130 -14.00 10.43 2.24
N PHE A 131 -15.07 10.74 1.51
CA PHE A 131 -16.06 11.72 1.88
C PHE A 131 -17.30 11.07 2.50
N ASP A 132 -17.62 11.49 3.71
CA ASP A 132 -18.85 11.11 4.40
C ASP A 132 -20.06 11.81 3.76
N THR A 133 -20.99 11.02 3.24
CA THR A 133 -22.24 11.51 2.66
C THR A 133 -23.46 11.04 3.45
N SER A 134 -23.25 10.54 4.67
CA SER A 134 -24.32 10.10 5.56
C SER A 134 -25.22 11.26 6.02
N ASN A 135 -26.30 10.91 6.70
CA ASN A 135 -27.24 11.89 7.26
C ASN A 135 -26.61 12.84 8.29
N TYR A 136 -25.49 12.45 8.90
CA TYR A 136 -24.71 13.33 9.79
C TYR A 136 -24.10 14.53 9.08
N MET A 137 -23.88 14.43 7.75
CA MET A 137 -23.31 15.49 6.92
C MET A 137 -24.30 16.45 6.27
N TYR A 138 -25.62 16.22 6.38
CA TYR A 138 -26.63 16.98 5.63
C TYR A 138 -26.50 18.50 5.75
N ARG A 139 -26.28 19.02 6.94
CA ARG A 139 -26.21 20.48 7.18
C ARG A 139 -24.98 21.13 6.53
N GLY A 140 -23.90 20.37 6.38
CA GLY A 140 -22.63 20.84 5.81
C GLY A 140 -22.32 20.34 4.41
N PHE A 141 -23.21 19.55 3.79
CA PHE A 141 -22.91 18.76 2.59
C PHE A 141 -22.35 19.59 1.42
N VAL A 142 -22.97 20.71 1.08
CA VAL A 142 -22.50 21.57 -0.02
C VAL A 142 -21.17 22.24 0.31
N PHE A 143 -21.01 22.71 1.56
CA PHE A 143 -19.73 23.29 2.00
C PHE A 143 -18.60 22.26 2.00
N ALA A 144 -18.90 21.02 2.38
CA ALA A 144 -17.98 19.91 2.32
C ALA A 144 -17.53 19.63 0.87
N GLN A 145 -18.47 19.58 -0.07
CA GLN A 145 -18.15 19.46 -1.50
C GLN A 145 -17.23 20.58 -1.99
N ASP A 146 -17.50 21.84 -1.58
CA ASP A 146 -16.67 22.98 -1.97
C ASP A 146 -15.26 22.88 -1.35
N SER A 147 -15.16 22.54 -0.07
CA SER A 147 -13.87 22.37 0.63
C SER A 147 -13.04 21.26 0.02
N ILE A 148 -13.65 20.12 -0.32
CA ILE A 148 -12.98 19.00 -1.00
C ILE A 148 -12.54 19.41 -2.41
N ALA A 149 -13.37 20.13 -3.15
CA ALA A 149 -13.02 20.60 -4.49
C ALA A 149 -11.83 21.57 -4.44
N ASP A 150 -11.80 22.49 -3.49
CA ASP A 150 -10.67 23.42 -3.28
C ASP A 150 -9.41 22.65 -2.88
N PHE A 151 -9.52 21.64 -2.04
CA PHE A 151 -8.41 20.77 -1.68
C PHE A 151 -7.84 20.05 -2.91
N ILE A 152 -8.69 19.41 -3.73
CA ILE A 152 -8.24 18.73 -4.97
C ILE A 152 -7.49 19.68 -5.89
N ARG A 153 -7.96 20.93 -6.04
CA ARG A 153 -7.28 21.97 -6.86
C ARG A 153 -5.93 22.35 -6.29
N SER A 154 -5.81 22.37 -4.95
CA SER A 154 -4.60 22.81 -4.25
C SER A 154 -3.50 21.74 -4.18
N LEU A 155 -3.79 20.48 -4.54
CA LEU A 155 -2.83 19.36 -4.48
C LEU A 155 -1.78 19.47 -5.59
N GLU A 156 -0.74 20.26 -5.34
CA GLU A 156 0.46 20.31 -6.17
C GLU A 156 1.42 19.17 -5.77
N GLY A 157 2.15 18.62 -6.74
CA GLY A 157 3.11 17.54 -6.48
C GLY A 157 2.50 16.18 -6.09
N VAL A 158 1.18 16.06 -6.07
CA VAL A 158 0.47 14.79 -5.89
C VAL A 158 0.32 14.08 -7.23
N SER A 159 0.74 12.83 -7.30
CA SER A 159 0.71 12.06 -8.56
C SER A 159 -0.72 11.81 -9.02
N LYS A 160 -1.55 11.24 -8.14
CA LYS A 160 -2.92 10.84 -8.47
C LYS A 160 -3.86 11.09 -7.29
N VAL A 161 -5.12 11.35 -7.60
CA VAL A 161 -6.21 11.52 -6.62
C VAL A 161 -7.33 10.57 -6.96
N ALA A 162 -7.90 9.92 -5.94
CA ALA A 162 -9.16 9.21 -6.01
C ALA A 162 -10.19 9.92 -5.13
N LEU A 163 -11.45 9.90 -5.54
CA LEU A 163 -12.56 10.35 -4.70
C LEU A 163 -13.52 9.20 -4.46
N TYR A 164 -13.66 8.85 -3.21
CA TYR A 164 -14.64 7.89 -2.72
C TYR A 164 -15.62 8.61 -1.80
N SER A 165 -16.85 8.18 -1.81
CA SER A 165 -17.87 8.63 -0.83
C SER A 165 -18.46 7.43 -0.13
N TYR A 166 -18.99 7.64 1.06
CA TYR A 166 -19.68 6.59 1.78
C TYR A 166 -20.89 7.14 2.54
N SER A 167 -21.87 6.28 2.67
CA SER A 167 -22.91 6.30 3.68
C SER A 167 -22.95 4.91 4.30
N ARG A 168 -23.98 4.11 4.06
CA ARG A 168 -23.99 2.69 4.41
C ARG A 168 -22.98 1.87 3.59
N ASP A 169 -22.79 2.22 2.32
CA ASP A 169 -21.91 1.56 1.37
C ASP A 169 -20.86 2.52 0.81
N LEU A 170 -19.71 1.94 0.40
CA LEU A 170 -18.64 2.68 -0.26
C LEU A 170 -18.95 2.86 -1.75
N SER A 171 -18.92 4.09 -2.22
CA SER A 171 -18.95 4.46 -3.63
C SER A 171 -17.57 4.96 -4.09
N ARG A 172 -17.02 4.33 -5.11
CA ARG A 172 -15.78 4.77 -5.78
C ARG A 172 -16.13 5.77 -6.88
N VAL A 173 -16.43 7.01 -6.48
CA VAL A 173 -16.98 8.08 -7.36
C VAL A 173 -16.01 8.44 -8.48
N SER A 174 -14.72 8.56 -8.15
CA SER A 174 -13.64 8.70 -9.12
C SER A 174 -12.50 7.78 -8.72
N GLY A 175 -12.13 6.87 -9.61
CA GLY A 175 -10.93 6.04 -9.43
C GLY A 175 -9.67 6.89 -9.38
N LEU A 176 -8.54 6.27 -9.02
CA LEU A 176 -7.26 6.94 -8.92
C LEU A 176 -6.81 7.49 -10.29
N THR A 177 -6.74 8.81 -10.41
CA THR A 177 -6.47 9.52 -11.67
C THR A 177 -5.53 10.71 -11.48
N SER A 178 -4.73 11.03 -12.50
CA SER A 178 -3.99 12.30 -12.59
C SER A 178 -4.88 13.45 -13.12
N ASP A 179 -6.02 13.13 -13.74
CA ASP A 179 -6.98 14.12 -14.20
C ASP A 179 -7.82 14.70 -13.05
N ARG A 180 -7.41 15.87 -12.57
CA ARG A 180 -8.13 16.58 -11.49
C ARG A 180 -9.57 16.92 -11.87
N SER A 181 -9.85 17.17 -13.16
CA SER A 181 -11.19 17.49 -13.64
C SER A 181 -12.15 16.32 -13.44
N GLN A 182 -11.67 15.08 -13.58
CA GLN A 182 -12.47 13.88 -13.31
C GLN A 182 -12.84 13.80 -11.83
N ALA A 183 -11.88 14.00 -10.92
CA ALA A 183 -12.13 14.00 -9.49
C ALA A 183 -13.08 15.14 -9.07
N LEU A 184 -12.92 16.35 -9.63
CA LEU A 184 -13.79 17.49 -9.38
C LEU A 184 -15.23 17.27 -9.85
N ARG A 185 -15.44 16.65 -11.01
CA ARG A 185 -16.78 16.24 -11.46
C ARG A 185 -17.38 15.23 -10.48
N GLY A 186 -16.55 14.28 -10.00
CA GLY A 186 -16.96 13.31 -9.01
C GLY A 186 -17.48 13.96 -7.72
N VAL A 187 -16.83 15.01 -7.21
CA VAL A 187 -17.29 15.72 -6.01
C VAL A 187 -18.73 16.20 -6.17
N ARG A 188 -19.05 16.78 -7.32
CA ARG A 188 -20.40 17.31 -7.60
C ARG A 188 -21.45 16.24 -7.86
N SER A 189 -21.04 15.01 -8.17
CA SER A 189 -21.94 13.88 -8.38
C SER A 189 -22.24 13.09 -7.10
N THR A 190 -21.61 13.41 -5.97
CA THR A 190 -21.90 12.74 -4.71
C THR A 190 -23.32 13.04 -4.23
N VAL A 191 -23.99 12.04 -3.71
CA VAL A 191 -25.37 12.10 -3.25
C VAL A 191 -25.41 11.80 -1.74
N ALA A 192 -26.25 12.54 -1.02
CA ALA A 192 -26.48 12.30 0.39
C ALA A 192 -27.16 10.93 0.59
N GLY A 193 -26.73 10.22 1.61
CA GLY A 193 -27.24 8.91 2.03
C GLY A 193 -27.71 8.94 3.48
N ASP A 194 -27.96 7.77 4.06
CA ASP A 194 -28.52 7.66 5.41
C ASP A 194 -27.45 7.33 6.46
N ASP A 195 -27.25 6.04 6.74
CA ASP A 195 -26.35 5.57 7.80
C ASP A 195 -24.86 5.82 7.47
N ALA A 196 -24.03 5.85 8.51
CA ALA A 196 -22.59 5.98 8.37
C ALA A 196 -21.87 4.67 8.67
N ALA A 197 -21.25 4.05 7.65
CA ALA A 197 -20.36 2.89 7.77
C ALA A 197 -18.91 3.29 7.48
N LEU A 198 -18.37 4.21 8.28
CA LEU A 198 -17.05 4.80 8.11
C LEU A 198 -15.95 3.75 8.10
N TYR A 199 -15.90 2.88 9.13
CA TYR A 199 -14.79 1.93 9.29
C TYR A 199 -14.82 0.82 8.24
N ASN A 200 -16.01 0.35 7.83
CA ASN A 200 -16.15 -0.57 6.69
C ASN A 200 -15.60 0.07 5.41
N SER A 201 -15.98 1.31 5.15
CA SER A 201 -15.59 2.06 3.94
C SER A 201 -14.10 2.41 3.96
N LEU A 202 -13.57 2.78 5.10
CA LEU A 202 -12.15 3.06 5.28
C LEU A 202 -11.31 1.79 5.11
N LEU A 203 -11.76 0.63 5.62
CA LEU A 203 -11.09 -0.66 5.39
C LEU A 203 -10.95 -0.96 3.90
N LEU A 204 -12.03 -0.80 3.13
CA LEU A 204 -12.02 -1.02 1.69
C LEU A 204 -11.10 -0.04 0.97
N THR A 205 -11.10 1.22 1.39
CA THR A 205 -10.20 2.26 0.85
C THR A 205 -8.73 1.94 1.14
N VAL A 206 -8.41 1.48 2.35
CA VAL A 206 -7.05 1.01 2.71
C VAL A 206 -6.65 -0.20 1.84
N LYS A 207 -7.55 -1.15 1.61
CA LYS A 207 -7.29 -2.30 0.72
C LYS A 207 -7.01 -1.87 -0.73
N ASP A 208 -7.70 -0.86 -1.24
CA ASP A 208 -7.43 -0.31 -2.57
C ASP A 208 -6.07 0.41 -2.61
N ALA A 209 -5.76 1.22 -1.60
CA ALA A 209 -4.48 1.90 -1.47
C ALA A 209 -3.31 0.92 -1.29
N ALA A 210 -3.51 -0.19 -0.59
CA ALA A 210 -2.50 -1.22 -0.35
C ALA A 210 -1.93 -1.87 -1.63
N ARG A 211 -2.69 -1.81 -2.74
CA ARG A 211 -2.25 -2.34 -4.04
C ARG A 211 -1.23 -1.46 -4.73
N LEU A 212 -1.02 -0.24 -4.23
CA LEU A 212 -0.12 0.74 -4.80
C LEU A 212 1.24 0.68 -4.12
N THR A 213 2.27 1.03 -4.88
CA THR A 213 3.61 1.30 -4.37
C THR A 213 3.78 2.80 -4.12
N GLY A 214 4.79 3.17 -3.35
CA GLY A 214 5.11 4.56 -3.05
C GLY A 214 4.21 5.19 -1.98
N LYS A 215 4.32 6.51 -1.85
CA LYS A 215 3.60 7.30 -0.86
C LYS A 215 2.10 7.29 -1.11
N LYS A 216 1.32 6.93 -0.10
CA LYS A 216 -0.14 6.85 -0.18
C LYS A 216 -0.79 7.36 1.08
N ALA A 217 -1.81 8.18 0.90
CA ALA A 217 -2.55 8.79 1.98
C ALA A 217 -4.05 8.70 1.74
N ILE A 218 -4.81 8.52 2.81
CA ILE A 218 -6.25 8.62 2.82
C ILE A 218 -6.61 9.85 3.64
N VAL A 219 -7.40 10.75 3.07
CA VAL A 219 -7.96 11.93 3.74
C VAL A 219 -9.45 11.67 3.94
N VAL A 220 -9.81 11.40 5.18
CA VAL A 220 -11.21 11.20 5.58
C VAL A 220 -11.81 12.54 5.96
N PHE A 221 -12.97 12.83 5.40
CA PHE A 221 -13.75 14.02 5.73
C PHE A 221 -15.14 13.56 6.24
N SER A 222 -15.37 13.69 7.55
CA SER A 222 -16.54 13.10 8.24
C SER A 222 -16.91 13.87 9.49
N ASN A 223 -18.16 13.78 9.90
CA ASN A 223 -18.64 14.29 11.20
C ASN A 223 -18.27 13.38 12.38
N GLY A 224 -17.86 12.15 12.13
CA GLY A 224 -17.35 11.26 13.17
C GLY A 224 -18.21 10.07 13.54
N PRO A 225 -19.53 10.18 13.75
CA PRO A 225 -20.32 9.04 14.15
C PRO A 225 -20.27 7.89 13.13
N ASP A 226 -20.23 6.67 13.64
CA ASP A 226 -20.36 5.43 12.88
C ASP A 226 -21.43 4.57 13.52
N ASN A 227 -22.49 4.28 12.78
CA ASN A 227 -23.64 3.50 13.26
C ASN A 227 -23.92 2.23 12.45
N ALA A 228 -23.11 1.96 11.40
CA ALA A 228 -23.38 0.87 10.48
C ALA A 228 -22.15 -0.01 10.17
N SER A 229 -20.98 0.30 10.68
CA SER A 229 -19.81 -0.55 10.49
C SER A 229 -19.86 -1.80 11.36
N LEU A 230 -19.35 -2.90 10.79
CA LEU A 230 -19.12 -4.16 11.48
C LEU A 230 -17.65 -4.35 11.87
N VAL A 231 -16.75 -3.61 11.22
CA VAL A 231 -15.30 -3.70 11.45
C VAL A 231 -14.90 -2.73 12.54
N PRO A 232 -14.11 -3.17 13.55
CA PRO A 232 -13.60 -2.26 14.56
C PRO A 232 -12.53 -1.33 13.98
N PRO A 233 -12.43 -0.08 14.46
CA PRO A 233 -11.45 0.89 13.95
C PRO A 233 -9.99 0.45 14.15
N GLU A 234 -9.72 -0.39 15.13
CA GLU A 234 -8.39 -0.94 15.40
C GLU A 234 -7.88 -1.81 14.25
N ASP A 235 -8.74 -2.65 13.67
CA ASP A 235 -8.37 -3.53 12.54
C ASP A 235 -8.05 -2.70 11.30
N VAL A 236 -8.80 -1.61 11.09
CA VAL A 236 -8.53 -0.67 9.99
C VAL A 236 -7.19 0.04 10.18
N ALA A 237 -6.91 0.50 11.40
CA ALA A 237 -5.65 1.15 11.74
C ALA A 237 -4.47 0.19 11.58
N GLU A 238 -4.59 -1.07 12.03
CA GLU A 238 -3.56 -2.10 11.88
C GLU A 238 -3.26 -2.40 10.42
N LEU A 239 -4.31 -2.53 9.58
CA LEU A 239 -4.13 -2.74 8.15
C LEU A 239 -3.44 -1.54 7.49
N ALA A 240 -3.83 -0.32 7.83
CA ALA A 240 -3.22 0.89 7.29
C ALA A 240 -1.74 0.99 7.69
N GLN A 241 -1.40 0.70 8.95
CA GLN A 241 -0.01 0.61 9.41
C GLN A 241 0.76 -0.47 8.63
N SER A 242 0.19 -1.66 8.48
CA SER A 242 0.85 -2.79 7.82
C SER A 242 1.12 -2.52 6.32
N THR A 243 0.25 -1.75 5.68
CA THR A 243 0.39 -1.37 4.26
C THR A 243 1.13 -0.06 4.03
N GLY A 244 1.55 0.65 5.10
CA GLY A 244 2.22 1.95 5.01
C GLY A 244 1.32 3.07 4.49
N THR A 245 0.00 2.96 4.71
CA THR A 245 -0.99 3.95 4.31
C THR A 245 -1.19 4.97 5.43
N ILE A 246 -0.99 6.26 5.14
CA ILE A 246 -1.22 7.34 6.09
C ILE A 246 -2.71 7.66 6.11
N ILE A 247 -3.27 7.87 7.30
CA ILE A 247 -4.67 8.30 7.47
C ILE A 247 -4.69 9.68 8.09
N TYR A 248 -5.28 10.64 7.38
CA TYR A 248 -5.66 11.95 7.89
C TYR A 248 -7.16 11.97 8.11
N MET A 249 -7.58 12.57 9.23
CA MET A 249 -8.99 12.73 9.57
C MET A 249 -9.32 14.21 9.68
N ILE A 250 -10.37 14.66 9.01
CA ILE A 250 -10.97 15.98 9.19
C ILE A 250 -12.40 15.78 9.66
N SER A 251 -12.68 16.17 10.90
CA SER A 251 -14.02 16.19 11.43
C SER A 251 -14.62 17.58 11.27
N THR A 252 -15.83 17.65 10.76
CA THR A 252 -16.62 18.90 10.64
C THR A 252 -17.45 19.18 11.88
N GLN A 253 -17.62 18.16 12.72
CA GLN A 253 -18.35 18.30 13.98
C GLN A 253 -17.43 18.83 15.06
N GLN A 254 -17.99 19.56 16.01
CA GLN A 254 -17.25 19.96 17.18
C GLN A 254 -16.82 18.72 17.97
N ALA A 255 -15.52 18.62 18.25
CA ALA A 255 -14.97 17.48 18.95
C ALA A 255 -15.56 17.27 20.35
N GLU A 256 -16.05 18.34 20.96
CA GLU A 256 -16.70 18.33 22.26
C GLU A 256 -18.04 17.59 22.24
N ASP A 257 -18.74 17.60 21.08
CA ASP A 257 -20.02 16.93 20.92
C ASP A 257 -19.89 15.42 20.69
N GLU A 258 -18.73 14.97 20.18
CA GLU A 258 -18.48 13.57 19.81
C GLU A 258 -17.13 13.04 20.34
N PRO A 259 -16.94 12.95 21.67
CA PRO A 259 -15.66 12.63 22.27
C PRO A 259 -15.14 11.22 21.91
N ILE A 260 -16.04 10.25 21.67
CA ILE A 260 -15.66 8.88 21.30
C ILE A 260 -15.07 8.88 19.89
N SER A 261 -15.74 9.49 18.92
CA SER A 261 -15.27 9.60 17.54
C SER A 261 -13.97 10.39 17.48
N THR A 262 -13.85 11.46 18.25
CA THR A 262 -12.63 12.26 18.39
C THR A 262 -11.44 11.41 18.82
N ALA A 263 -11.59 10.63 19.89
CA ALA A 263 -10.50 9.78 20.41
C ALA A 263 -10.08 8.70 19.41
N VAL A 264 -11.04 8.12 18.66
CA VAL A 264 -10.74 7.14 17.60
C VAL A 264 -9.98 7.80 16.45
N PHE A 265 -10.41 8.98 16.00
CA PHE A 265 -9.76 9.72 14.92
C PHE A 265 -8.32 10.11 15.26
N GLU A 266 -8.11 10.65 16.46
CA GLU A 266 -6.76 10.98 16.94
C GLU A 266 -5.86 9.75 16.98
N ARG A 267 -6.35 8.64 17.57
CA ARG A 267 -5.57 7.41 17.68
C ARG A 267 -5.22 6.84 16.31
N MET A 268 -6.22 6.66 15.43
CA MET A 268 -6.04 6.09 14.09
C MET A 268 -5.07 6.91 13.24
N SER A 269 -5.23 8.23 13.23
CA SER A 269 -4.32 9.12 12.51
C SER A 269 -2.90 9.03 13.07
N LYS A 270 -2.73 9.11 14.39
CA LYS A 270 -1.44 9.06 15.06
C LYS A 270 -0.66 7.77 14.74
N VAL A 271 -1.29 6.60 14.90
CA VAL A 271 -0.60 5.32 14.72
C VAL A 271 -0.22 5.06 13.25
N THR A 272 -0.93 5.66 12.30
CA THR A 272 -0.60 5.57 10.86
C THR A 272 0.40 6.62 10.38
N GLY A 273 0.81 7.54 11.26
CA GLY A 273 1.72 8.65 10.94
C GLY A 273 1.02 9.87 10.33
N GLY A 274 -0.32 9.94 10.40
CA GLY A 274 -1.11 11.09 9.99
C GLY A 274 -1.47 12.04 11.12
N LYS A 275 -2.50 12.87 10.92
CA LYS A 275 -3.05 13.83 11.88
C LYS A 275 -4.56 13.86 11.82
N ALA A 276 -5.21 14.14 12.95
CA ALA A 276 -6.64 14.45 13.02
C ALA A 276 -6.83 15.96 13.21
N TYR A 277 -7.84 16.51 12.56
CA TYR A 277 -8.25 17.90 12.63
C TYR A 277 -9.72 17.98 12.99
N PHE A 278 -10.06 18.84 13.95
CA PHE A 278 -11.42 19.04 14.44
C PHE A 278 -11.83 20.47 14.15
N SER A 279 -12.62 20.63 13.11
CA SER A 279 -12.99 21.93 12.57
C SER A 279 -14.29 22.41 13.20
N LYS A 280 -14.30 23.64 13.71
CA LYS A 280 -15.49 24.34 14.24
C LYS A 280 -16.13 25.25 13.18
N SER A 281 -15.44 25.43 12.07
CA SER A 281 -15.88 26.31 10.98
C SER A 281 -15.29 25.90 9.64
N TRP A 282 -15.88 26.37 8.54
CA TRP A 282 -15.35 26.18 7.19
C TRP A 282 -13.90 26.73 7.00
N ARG A 283 -13.50 27.70 7.83
CA ARG A 283 -12.13 28.23 7.81
C ARG A 283 -11.16 27.20 8.39
N ASP A 284 -11.55 26.54 9.46
CA ASP A 284 -10.75 25.48 10.08
C ASP A 284 -10.61 24.28 9.14
N GLU A 285 -11.67 23.95 8.39
CA GLU A 285 -11.62 22.90 7.35
C GLU A 285 -10.59 23.23 6.26
N LYS A 286 -10.62 24.47 5.74
CA LYS A 286 -9.62 24.92 4.76
C LYS A 286 -8.21 24.88 5.33
N GLN A 287 -8.03 25.27 6.59
CA GLN A 287 -6.75 25.20 7.27
C GLN A 287 -6.29 23.76 7.46
N ALA A 288 -7.21 22.84 7.80
CA ALA A 288 -6.91 21.42 7.93
C ALA A 288 -6.43 20.83 6.58
N PHE A 289 -7.14 21.11 5.50
CA PHE A 289 -6.74 20.69 4.16
C PHE A 289 -5.37 21.28 3.74
N ALA A 290 -5.15 22.57 4.01
CA ALA A 290 -3.85 23.20 3.74
C ALA A 290 -2.73 22.53 4.55
N SER A 291 -2.98 22.22 5.83
CA SER A 291 -2.02 21.52 6.68
C SER A 291 -1.70 20.11 6.19
N ILE A 292 -2.70 19.38 5.65
CA ILE A 292 -2.48 18.04 5.06
C ILE A 292 -1.65 18.15 3.78
N ARG A 293 -1.97 19.11 2.90
CA ARG A 293 -1.18 19.36 1.69
C ARG A 293 0.27 19.65 2.03
N ASP A 294 0.50 20.52 2.99
CA ASP A 294 1.84 20.94 3.42
C ASP A 294 2.57 19.74 4.06
N ASP A 295 1.87 18.92 4.84
CA ASP A 295 2.44 17.70 5.43
C ASP A 295 2.91 16.74 4.33
N LEU A 296 2.04 16.43 3.35
CA LEU A 296 2.37 15.55 2.23
C LEU A 296 3.57 16.04 1.40
N ALA A 297 3.72 17.36 1.27
CA ALA A 297 4.80 17.99 0.53
C ALA A 297 6.16 17.96 1.26
N HIS A 298 6.17 17.71 2.57
CA HIS A 298 7.39 17.76 3.40
C HIS A 298 7.72 16.43 4.08
N LEU A 299 7.00 15.33 3.76
CA LEU A 299 7.34 14.03 4.29
C LEU A 299 8.65 13.51 3.71
N TYR A 300 9.52 13.02 4.57
CA TYR A 300 10.59 12.12 4.16
C TYR A 300 10.02 10.71 3.97
N THR A 301 10.36 10.06 2.87
CA THR A 301 10.01 8.65 2.64
C THR A 301 11.28 7.82 2.69
N LEU A 302 11.36 6.95 3.68
CA LEU A 302 12.46 6.03 3.90
C LEU A 302 11.98 4.62 3.63
N SER A 303 12.78 3.81 2.93
CA SER A 303 12.46 2.39 2.77
C SER A 303 13.64 1.53 3.18
N TYR A 304 13.37 0.34 3.70
CA TYR A 304 14.39 -0.62 4.07
C TYR A 304 13.92 -2.05 3.79
N TYR A 305 14.87 -2.95 3.62
CA TYR A 305 14.63 -4.39 3.57
C TYR A 305 14.87 -4.96 4.97
N PRO A 306 13.83 -5.49 5.65
CA PRO A 306 13.96 -5.97 7.02
C PRO A 306 15.06 -7.03 7.14
N GLN A 307 15.94 -6.86 8.14
CA GLN A 307 16.89 -7.88 8.53
C GLN A 307 16.17 -9.13 9.06
N PRO A 308 16.83 -10.31 9.07
CA PRO A 308 16.25 -11.50 9.65
C PRO A 308 15.74 -11.25 11.07
N ASN A 309 14.44 -11.44 11.27
CA ASN A 309 13.77 -11.20 12.53
C ASN A 309 12.86 -12.40 12.85
N PRO A 310 13.01 -13.06 14.02
CA PRO A 310 12.18 -14.20 14.41
C PRO A 310 10.72 -13.81 14.71
N ASN A 311 10.45 -12.53 14.98
CA ASN A 311 9.11 -12.04 15.28
C ASN A 311 8.20 -12.15 14.04
N ARG A 312 7.15 -12.97 14.16
CA ARG A 312 6.15 -13.21 13.11
C ARG A 312 4.84 -12.47 13.37
N GLY A 313 4.79 -11.69 14.44
CA GLY A 313 3.63 -10.89 14.83
C GLY A 313 3.76 -9.42 14.48
N TRP A 314 3.43 -8.60 15.45
CA TRP A 314 3.63 -7.15 15.40
C TRP A 314 5.11 -6.81 15.52
N ARG A 315 5.63 -6.00 14.59
CA ARG A 315 7.01 -5.52 14.60
C ARG A 315 7.04 -4.03 14.88
N THR A 316 7.76 -3.66 15.91
CA THR A 316 7.88 -2.28 16.37
C THR A 316 8.97 -1.56 15.59
N ILE A 317 8.65 -0.40 15.02
CA ILE A 317 9.59 0.47 14.32
C ILE A 317 9.92 1.66 15.20
N THR A 318 11.20 2.01 15.26
CA THR A 318 11.64 3.26 15.87
C THR A 318 12.54 4.01 14.89
N VAL A 319 12.17 5.26 14.60
CA VAL A 319 12.98 6.19 13.82
C VAL A 319 13.51 7.27 14.74
N LYS A 320 14.81 7.56 14.66
CA LYS A 320 15.47 8.62 15.43
C LYS A 320 16.33 9.48 14.49
N LEU A 321 16.48 10.75 14.83
CA LEU A 321 17.49 11.59 14.22
C LEU A 321 18.84 11.39 14.89
N VAL A 322 19.89 11.27 14.07
CA VAL A 322 21.26 11.08 14.52
C VAL A 322 21.97 12.44 14.44
N GLY A 323 22.61 12.80 15.55
CA GLY A 323 23.31 14.08 15.65
C GLY A 323 22.77 14.96 16.77
N LYS A 324 23.68 15.60 17.52
CA LYS A 324 23.31 16.39 18.71
C LYS A 324 22.42 17.59 18.36
N ASN A 325 22.62 18.18 17.18
CA ASN A 325 21.85 19.36 16.73
C ASN A 325 20.46 19.01 16.22
N LEU A 326 20.17 17.73 15.91
CA LEU A 326 18.92 17.27 15.34
C LEU A 326 17.94 16.76 16.40
N GLN A 327 18.40 16.48 17.62
CA GLN A 327 17.56 15.93 18.71
C GLN A 327 16.49 16.91 19.22
N LYS A 328 16.56 18.18 18.84
CA LYS A 328 15.54 19.19 19.15
C LYS A 328 14.29 19.08 18.27
N TYR A 329 14.34 18.31 17.21
CA TYR A 329 13.22 18.15 16.27
C TYR A 329 12.32 16.99 16.68
N HIS A 330 11.06 17.10 16.31
CA HIS A 330 10.03 16.09 16.56
C HIS A 330 9.78 15.26 15.31
N LEU A 331 9.77 13.94 15.48
CA LEU A 331 9.44 13.02 14.39
C LEU A 331 8.03 12.48 14.58
N ARG A 332 7.33 12.31 13.46
CA ARG A 332 6.05 11.63 13.41
C ARG A 332 6.08 10.62 12.23
N THR A 333 5.83 9.37 12.58
CA THR A 333 5.74 8.25 11.64
C THR A 333 4.90 7.15 12.28
N ARG A 334 4.59 6.09 11.57
CA ARG A 334 3.98 4.90 12.17
C ARG A 334 4.96 4.21 13.11
N ASP A 335 4.44 3.54 14.12
CA ASP A 335 5.22 2.89 15.18
C ASP A 335 5.45 1.39 14.97
N GLY A 336 4.89 0.81 13.90
CA GLY A 336 5.07 -0.61 13.59
C GLY A 336 4.19 -1.10 12.46
N TYR A 337 4.17 -2.42 12.30
CA TYR A 337 3.31 -3.14 11.34
C TYR A 337 3.20 -4.62 11.73
N ARG A 338 2.12 -5.27 11.29
CA ARG A 338 2.00 -6.72 11.41
C ARG A 338 2.71 -7.40 10.24
N PHE A 339 3.63 -8.29 10.57
CA PHE A 339 4.30 -9.11 9.56
C PHE A 339 3.31 -10.16 9.00
N LEU A 340 2.85 -9.94 7.77
CA LEU A 340 1.99 -10.89 7.07
C LEU A 340 2.88 -11.90 6.34
N GLN A 341 2.92 -13.14 6.82
CA GLN A 341 3.50 -14.21 6.02
C GLN A 341 2.69 -14.35 4.73
N GLN A 342 3.32 -14.14 3.58
CA GLN A 342 2.74 -14.60 2.34
C GLN A 342 2.79 -16.14 2.37
N THR A 343 1.67 -16.77 2.66
CA THR A 343 1.51 -18.21 2.41
C THR A 343 1.79 -18.40 0.91
N ALA A 344 2.84 -19.16 0.59
CA ALA A 344 3.06 -19.62 -0.78
C ALA A 344 1.78 -20.36 -1.18
N SER A 345 1.05 -19.82 -2.15
CA SER A 345 -0.05 -20.57 -2.76
C SER A 345 0.55 -21.81 -3.37
N THR A 346 0.28 -22.95 -2.77
CA THR A 346 0.50 -24.27 -3.35
C THR A 346 -0.60 -24.49 -4.41
N ASP A 347 -0.57 -23.69 -5.48
CA ASP A 347 -1.40 -23.89 -6.67
C ASP A 347 -0.83 -24.99 -7.59
N ASN A 348 -0.23 -26.02 -7.03
CA ASN A 348 0.16 -27.23 -7.74
C ASN A 348 -0.32 -28.47 -6.96
N LEU A 349 -1.62 -28.54 -6.67
CA LEU A 349 -2.23 -29.87 -6.51
C LEU A 349 -2.49 -30.39 -7.93
N PRO A 350 -1.92 -31.53 -8.31
CA PRO A 350 -2.32 -32.18 -9.54
C PRO A 350 -3.81 -32.52 -9.41
N LEU A 351 -4.58 -32.16 -10.44
CA LEU A 351 -5.99 -32.55 -10.54
C LEU A 351 -6.08 -34.07 -10.36
N PRO A 352 -7.01 -34.57 -9.53
CA PRO A 352 -7.24 -35.98 -9.42
C PRO A 352 -7.54 -36.52 -10.81
N GLY A 353 -6.77 -37.55 -11.22
CA GLY A 353 -7.01 -38.27 -12.47
C GLY A 353 -8.43 -38.83 -12.49
N PRO A 354 -9.01 -39.02 -13.69
CA PRO A 354 -10.36 -39.63 -13.79
C PRO A 354 -10.34 -41.01 -13.18
N ASP A 355 -11.34 -41.27 -12.34
CA ASP A 355 -11.57 -42.59 -11.73
C ASP A 355 -11.65 -43.67 -12.83
N PRO A 356 -11.06 -44.86 -12.61
CA PRO A 356 -11.18 -45.95 -13.56
C PRO A 356 -12.65 -46.41 -13.57
N VAL A 357 -13.25 -46.30 -14.73
CA VAL A 357 -14.60 -46.84 -15.02
C VAL A 357 -14.53 -48.34 -14.78
N SER A 358 -15.23 -48.84 -13.75
CA SER A 358 -15.49 -50.26 -13.52
C SER A 358 -16.41 -50.80 -14.61
N GLN A 359 -15.91 -51.76 -15.37
CA GLN A 359 -16.72 -52.63 -16.20
C GLN A 359 -17.42 -53.68 -15.35
#